data_168ea67f5798fd07964171b980a8d937
#
_entry.id   168ea67f5798fd07964171b980a8d937
#
_cell.length_a   1.000
_cell.length_b   1.000
_cell.length_c   1.000
_cell.angle_alpha   90.00
_cell.angle_beta   90.00
_cell.angle_gamma   90.00
#
_symmetry.space_group_name_H-M   'P 1'
#
loop_
_entity.id
_entity.type
_entity.pdbx_description
1 polymer ?
#
loop_
_entity_poly.entity_id
_entity_poly.type
_entity_poly.pdbx_seq_one_letter_code
_entity_poly.pdbx_strand_id
1 'polypeptide(L)'
;MSDPASSETRLRTTFNIKVNGKSTAISTVGQAYQFLSSLNSVEWMEFKSLHDQAMDSLEAAADNAIMTIQATNAVRTLFVSAKLL
;
A
#
# COMPACT_ATOMS: atom_id res chain seq x y z
N MET A 1 -12.60 13.70 9.18
CA MET A 1 -11.66 12.58 9.04
C MET A 1 -11.61 12.13 7.61
N SER A 2 -10.41 12.03 7.05
CA SER A 2 -10.29 11.55 5.67
C SER A 2 -10.28 10.02 5.66
N ASP A 3 -11.00 9.46 4.70
CA ASP A 3 -10.99 8.02 4.46
C ASP A 3 -9.67 7.68 3.76
N PRO A 4 -8.81 6.82 4.34
CA PRO A 4 -7.56 6.46 3.68
C PRO A 4 -7.76 5.89 2.28
N ALA A 5 -8.86 5.15 2.06
CA ALA A 5 -9.15 4.56 0.75
C ALA A 5 -9.50 5.59 -0.31
N SER A 6 -9.89 6.80 0.09
CA SER A 6 -10.22 7.90 -0.82
C SER A 6 -9.11 8.94 -0.92
N SER A 7 -7.98 8.72 -0.28
CA SER A 7 -6.89 9.68 -0.25
C SER A 7 -6.24 9.83 -1.63
N GLU A 8 -6.09 11.06 -2.08
CA GLU A 8 -5.39 11.38 -3.33
C GLU A 8 -3.93 11.76 -3.08
N THR A 9 -3.48 11.68 -1.84
CA THR A 9 -2.09 11.96 -1.49
C THR A 9 -1.17 11.01 -2.25
N ARG A 10 -0.19 11.57 -2.95
CA ARG A 10 0.70 10.76 -3.77
C ARG A 10 1.81 10.13 -2.95
N LEU A 11 2.10 8.88 -3.25
CA LEU A 11 3.28 8.21 -2.74
C LEU A 11 4.53 8.78 -3.41
N ARG A 12 5.69 8.49 -2.86
CA ARG A 12 6.97 9.00 -3.38
C ARG A 12 7.40 8.33 -4.67
N THR A 13 6.76 7.22 -5.03
CA THR A 13 7.01 6.52 -6.28
C THR A 13 5.75 5.83 -6.75
N THR A 14 5.73 5.44 -8.01
CA THR A 14 4.64 4.63 -8.56
C THR A 14 5.08 3.17 -8.56
N PHE A 15 4.27 2.31 -7.97
CA PHE A 15 4.51 0.87 -7.96
C PHE A 15 3.74 0.22 -9.11
N ASN A 16 4.47 -0.42 -10.02
CA ASN A 16 3.85 -1.19 -11.10
C ASN A 16 3.91 -2.65 -10.69
N ILE A 17 2.78 -3.21 -10.30
CA ILE A 17 2.70 -4.57 -9.80
C ILE A 17 1.89 -5.43 -10.74
N LYS A 18 2.15 -6.74 -10.72
CA LYS A 18 1.37 -7.71 -11.48
C LYS A 18 0.64 -8.62 -10.53
N VAL A 19 -0.67 -8.69 -10.68
CA VAL A 19 -1.53 -9.58 -9.90
C VAL A 19 -2.41 -10.33 -10.89
N ASN A 20 -2.31 -11.65 -10.87
CA ASN A 20 -3.11 -12.52 -11.75
C ASN A 20 -2.99 -12.15 -13.23
N GLY A 21 -1.78 -11.78 -13.65
CA GLY A 21 -1.51 -11.40 -15.03
C GLY A 21 -1.92 -9.98 -15.40
N LYS A 22 -2.49 -9.22 -14.47
CA LYS A 22 -2.86 -7.82 -14.69
C LYS A 22 -1.82 -6.90 -14.09
N SER A 23 -1.39 -5.90 -14.86
CA SER A 23 -0.54 -4.83 -14.36
C SER A 23 -1.39 -3.75 -13.70
N THR A 24 -0.99 -3.34 -12.52
CA THR A 24 -1.68 -2.30 -11.76
C THR A 24 -0.65 -1.26 -11.32
N ALA A 25 -0.95 0.01 -11.58
CA ALA A 25 -0.09 1.10 -11.13
C ALA A 25 -0.68 1.67 -9.84
N ILE A 26 0.15 1.75 -8.82
CA ILE A 26 -0.24 2.29 -7.51
C ILE A 26 0.64 3.49 -7.23
N SER A 27 0.04 4.68 -7.22
CA SER A 27 0.77 5.94 -7.06
C SER A 27 0.23 6.81 -5.94
N THR A 28 -0.93 6.49 -5.38
CA THR A 28 -1.53 7.27 -4.29
C THR A 28 -1.76 6.40 -3.07
N VAL A 29 -1.90 7.07 -1.92
CA VAL A 29 -2.23 6.41 -0.66
C VAL A 29 -3.54 5.64 -0.78
N GLY A 30 -4.54 6.25 -1.42
CA GLY A 30 -5.85 5.61 -1.59
C GLY A 30 -5.78 4.34 -2.42
N GLN A 31 -5.03 4.37 -3.53
CA GLN A 31 -4.87 3.20 -4.38
C GLN A 31 -4.19 2.05 -3.63
N ALA A 32 -3.13 2.37 -2.89
CA ALA A 32 -2.42 1.36 -2.10
C ALA A 32 -3.31 0.79 -1.00
N TYR A 33 -4.05 1.66 -0.30
CA TYR A 33 -4.93 1.23 0.78
C TYR A 33 -6.03 0.31 0.24
N GLN A 34 -6.67 0.68 -0.87
CA GLN A 34 -7.72 -0.14 -1.48
C GLN A 34 -7.16 -1.49 -1.93
N PHE A 35 -5.98 -1.50 -2.53
CA PHE A 35 -5.36 -2.73 -2.98
C PHE A 35 -5.11 -3.68 -1.80
N LEU A 36 -4.49 -3.17 -0.74
CA LEU A 36 -4.18 -3.99 0.43
C LEU A 36 -5.44 -4.47 1.15
N SER A 37 -6.48 -3.64 1.19
CA SER A 37 -7.74 -3.99 1.84
C SER A 37 -8.51 -5.05 1.08
N SER A 38 -8.34 -5.12 -0.25
CA SER A 38 -9.06 -6.08 -1.09
C SER A 38 -8.42 -7.47 -1.08
N LEU A 39 -7.21 -7.61 -0.55
CA LEU A 39 -6.51 -8.88 -0.56
C LEU A 39 -7.05 -9.82 0.50
N ASN A 40 -7.14 -11.09 0.12
CA ASN A 40 -7.56 -12.13 1.03
C ASN A 40 -6.50 -12.33 2.12
N SER A 41 -6.92 -12.34 3.39
CA SER A 41 -6.01 -12.49 4.51
C SER A 41 -5.20 -13.79 4.44
N VAL A 42 -5.73 -14.83 3.81
CA VAL A 42 -5.02 -16.10 3.66
C VAL A 42 -3.77 -15.92 2.79
N GLU A 43 -3.87 -15.13 1.72
CA GLU A 43 -2.74 -14.88 0.82
C GLU A 43 -1.63 -14.08 1.49
N TRP A 44 -1.98 -13.29 2.50
CA TRP A 44 -1.04 -12.40 3.17
C TRP A 44 -0.66 -12.85 4.56
N MET A 45 -1.10 -14.04 4.98
CA MET A 45 -0.83 -14.53 6.34
C MET A 45 0.68 -14.57 6.63
N GLU A 46 1.48 -14.96 5.65
CA GLU A 46 2.93 -15.02 5.75
C GLU A 46 3.56 -13.63 5.93
N PHE A 47 2.89 -12.59 5.43
CA PHE A 47 3.38 -11.22 5.45
C PHE A 47 2.51 -10.32 6.32
N LYS A 48 1.77 -10.90 7.25
CA LYS A 48 0.79 -10.16 8.04
C LYS A 48 1.40 -8.94 8.74
N SER A 49 2.58 -9.09 9.31
CA SER A 49 3.25 -7.99 10.00
C SER A 49 3.57 -6.84 9.03
N LEU A 50 4.10 -7.17 7.85
CA LEU A 50 4.40 -6.15 6.84
C LEU A 50 3.13 -5.52 6.29
N HIS A 51 2.09 -6.31 6.12
CA HIS A 51 0.79 -5.82 5.67
C HIS A 51 0.22 -4.82 6.67
N ASP A 52 0.23 -5.18 7.96
CA ASP A 52 -0.29 -4.31 9.01
C ASP A 52 0.51 -3.01 9.10
N GLN A 53 1.83 -3.09 9.01
CA GLN A 53 2.69 -1.90 9.00
C GLN A 53 2.38 -0.98 7.82
N ALA A 54 2.19 -1.57 6.64
CA ALA A 54 1.86 -0.79 5.44
C ALA A 54 0.50 -0.11 5.60
N MET A 55 -0.50 -0.82 6.12
CA MET A 55 -1.82 -0.25 6.34
C MET A 55 -1.77 0.91 7.33
N ASP A 56 -1.07 0.75 8.45
CA ASP A 56 -0.93 1.80 9.45
C ASP A 56 -0.22 3.02 8.87
N SER A 57 0.84 2.80 8.09
CA SER A 57 1.59 3.90 7.47
C SER A 57 0.74 4.64 6.44
N LEU A 58 -0.09 3.92 5.68
CA LEU A 58 -0.99 4.54 4.71
C LEU A 58 -2.06 5.37 5.41
N GLU A 59 -2.61 4.89 6.50
CA GLU A 59 -3.58 5.66 7.28
C GLU A 59 -2.96 6.96 7.80
N ALA A 60 -1.73 6.89 8.31
CA ALA A 60 -1.02 8.07 8.77
C ALA A 60 -0.75 9.05 7.62
N ALA A 61 -0.37 8.54 6.46
CA ALA A 61 -0.09 9.37 5.29
C ALA A 61 -1.34 10.03 4.74
N ALA A 62 -2.50 9.40 4.88
CA ALA A 62 -3.76 10.00 4.45
C ALA A 62 -4.09 11.26 5.25
N ASP A 63 -3.72 11.30 6.53
CA ASP A 63 -3.93 12.46 7.38
C ASP A 63 -2.78 13.46 7.32
N ASN A 64 -1.58 13.00 7.00
CA ASN A 64 -0.39 13.85 7.01
C ASN A 64 0.53 13.47 5.86
N ALA A 65 0.62 14.35 4.86
CA ALA A 65 1.41 14.09 3.65
C ALA A 65 2.91 13.87 3.94
N ILE A 66 3.43 14.37 5.05
CA ILE A 66 4.82 14.15 5.43
C ILE A 66 5.10 12.66 5.66
N MET A 67 4.08 11.92 6.08
CA MET A 67 4.21 10.48 6.36
C MET A 67 4.25 9.61 5.09
N THR A 68 4.15 10.21 3.90
CA THR A 68 4.20 9.44 2.65
C THR A 68 5.53 8.74 2.43
N ILE A 69 6.62 9.27 2.97
CA ILE A 69 7.92 8.62 2.89
C ILE A 69 7.88 7.27 3.58
N GLN A 70 7.36 7.23 4.80
CA GLN A 70 7.24 6.00 5.57
C GLN A 70 6.25 5.03 4.91
N ALA A 71 5.11 5.55 4.43
CA ALA A 71 4.12 4.74 3.74
C ALA A 71 4.70 4.11 2.47
N THR A 72 5.43 4.89 1.68
CA THR A 72 6.07 4.39 0.46
C THR A 72 7.04 3.26 0.78
N ASN A 73 7.87 3.45 1.81
CA ASN A 73 8.85 2.43 2.20
C ASN A 73 8.18 1.16 2.73
N ALA A 74 7.12 1.30 3.52
CA ALA A 74 6.40 0.15 4.06
C ALA A 74 5.72 -0.65 2.94
N VAL A 75 5.08 0.03 2.00
CA VAL A 75 4.43 -0.61 0.87
C VAL A 75 5.46 -1.29 -0.03
N ARG A 76 6.59 -0.63 -0.28
CA ARG A 76 7.67 -1.22 -1.08
C ARG A 76 8.18 -2.50 -0.45
N THR A 77 8.45 -2.48 0.85
CA THR A 77 8.94 -3.65 1.58
C THR A 77 7.96 -4.81 1.45
N LEU A 78 6.67 -4.54 1.61
CA LEU A 78 5.65 -5.56 1.46
C LEU A 78 5.63 -6.13 0.05
N PHE A 79 5.62 -5.27 -0.97
CA PHE A 79 5.54 -5.71 -2.37
C PHE A 79 6.78 -6.50 -2.79
N VAL A 80 7.95 -6.09 -2.35
CA VAL A 80 9.20 -6.83 -2.64
C VAL A 80 9.17 -8.19 -1.96
N SER A 81 8.76 -8.23 -0.69
CA SER A 81 8.69 -9.48 0.06
C SER A 81 7.67 -10.45 -0.54
N ALA A 82 6.57 -9.93 -1.05
CA ALA A 82 5.51 -10.73 -1.67
C ALA A 82 5.79 -11.01 -3.16
N LYS A 83 6.90 -10.54 -3.69
CA LYS A 83 7.31 -10.73 -5.09
C LYS A 83 6.34 -10.14 -6.10
N LEU A 84 5.73 -9.02 -5.74
CA LEU A 84 4.85 -8.28 -6.65
C LEU A 84 5.60 -7.25 -7.49
N LEU A 85 6.77 -6.87 -7.03
CA LEU A 85 7.67 -5.98 -7.77
C LEU A 85 8.79 -6.77 -8.43
#